data_f7b5b397a15f1d2269305d118ac98c54
#
_entry.id   f7b5b397a15f1d2269305d118ac98c54
#
_cell.length_a   1.000
_cell.length_b   1.000
_cell.length_c   1.000
_cell.angle_alpha   90.00
_cell.angle_beta   90.00
_cell.angle_gamma   90.00
#
_symmetry.space_group_name_H-M   'P 1'
#
loop_
_entity.id
_entity.type
_entity.pdbx_description
1 polymer ?
#
loop_
_entity_poly.entity_id
_entity_poly.type
_entity_poly.pdbx_seq_one_letter_code
_entity_poly.pdbx_strand_id
1 'polypeptide(L)'
;MKYSSISGFDDDVYHALLGEESRQSDGLELIASENYVSTAVLEAMGSILTNKYSEGYPDRRYYGGNEYIDIIEKLAIQRAKNIFGAEHVNVQPYSGSPANQAVYMAVLNPGD
;
A
#
# COMPACT_ATOMS: atom_id res chain seq x y z
N MET A 1 -14.93 -14.77 -13.18
CA MET A 1 -14.07 -15.72 -12.44
C MET A 1 -13.01 -14.90 -11.74
N LYS A 2 -12.78 -15.11 -10.45
CA LYS A 2 -11.72 -14.42 -9.70
C LYS A 2 -10.36 -14.85 -10.24
N TYR A 3 -9.43 -13.94 -10.37
CA TYR A 3 -8.09 -14.17 -10.94
C TYR A 3 -8.07 -14.70 -12.38
N SER A 4 -9.07 -14.36 -13.21
CA SER A 4 -9.18 -14.88 -14.59
C SER A 4 -7.99 -14.54 -15.50
N SER A 5 -7.28 -13.45 -15.22
CA SER A 5 -6.07 -13.05 -15.97
C SER A 5 -4.83 -13.88 -15.61
N ILE A 6 -4.84 -14.56 -14.45
CA ILE A 6 -3.74 -15.40 -13.99
C ILE A 6 -3.99 -16.86 -14.39
N SER A 7 -5.26 -17.29 -14.33
CA SER A 7 -5.68 -18.62 -14.75
C SER A 7 -5.29 -18.88 -16.20
N GLY A 8 -4.51 -19.93 -16.45
CA GLY A 8 -4.01 -20.29 -17.79
C GLY A 8 -2.78 -19.47 -18.25
N PHE A 9 -2.33 -18.50 -17.47
CA PHE A 9 -1.06 -17.80 -17.69
C PHE A 9 0.03 -18.32 -16.74
N ASP A 10 -0.32 -18.49 -15.46
CA ASP A 10 0.53 -19.06 -14.41
C ASP A 10 -0.34 -19.87 -13.44
N ASP A 11 -0.46 -21.15 -13.74
CA ASP A 11 -1.34 -22.05 -12.98
C ASP A 11 -0.82 -22.30 -11.56
N ASP A 12 0.48 -22.26 -11.32
CA ASP A 12 1.05 -22.43 -9.98
C ASP A 12 0.66 -21.26 -9.07
N VAL A 13 0.80 -20.04 -9.56
CA VAL A 13 0.36 -18.83 -8.84
C VAL A 13 -1.16 -18.83 -8.67
N TYR A 14 -1.90 -19.21 -9.71
CA TYR A 14 -3.36 -19.28 -9.65
C TYR A 14 -3.84 -20.22 -8.54
N HIS A 15 -3.29 -21.45 -8.48
CA HIS A 15 -3.66 -22.41 -7.45
C HIS A 15 -3.22 -21.98 -6.04
N ALA A 16 -2.05 -21.33 -5.91
CA ALA A 16 -1.63 -20.75 -4.64
C ALA A 16 -2.59 -19.68 -4.13
N LEU A 17 -3.08 -18.80 -5.01
CA LEU A 17 -4.07 -17.77 -4.67
C LEU A 17 -5.41 -18.37 -4.24
N LEU A 18 -5.88 -19.42 -4.91
CA LEU A 18 -7.10 -20.12 -4.50
C LEU A 18 -6.93 -20.82 -3.15
N GLY A 19 -5.77 -21.45 -2.93
CA GLY A 19 -5.45 -22.08 -1.65
C GLY A 19 -5.41 -21.08 -0.50
N GLU A 20 -4.81 -19.92 -0.69
CA GLU A 20 -4.76 -18.86 0.31
C GLU A 20 -6.16 -18.26 0.57
N GLU A 21 -6.98 -18.10 -0.46
CA GLU A 21 -8.36 -17.65 -0.29
C GLU A 21 -9.17 -18.63 0.58
N SER A 22 -9.04 -19.95 0.32
CA SER A 22 -9.67 -20.98 1.14
C SER A 22 -9.13 -20.95 2.58
N ARG A 23 -7.81 -20.84 2.76
CA ARG A 23 -7.20 -20.76 4.08
C ARG A 23 -7.76 -19.58 4.90
N GLN A 24 -7.85 -18.38 4.28
CA GLN A 24 -8.39 -17.20 4.94
C GLN A 24 -9.89 -17.31 5.23
N SER A 25 -10.65 -17.97 4.35
CA SER A 25 -12.10 -18.14 4.50
C SER A 25 -12.46 -19.17 5.57
N ASP A 26 -11.71 -20.26 5.65
CA ASP A 26 -12.01 -21.42 6.48
C ASP A 26 -11.25 -21.40 7.82
N GLY A 27 -10.21 -20.56 7.92
CA GLY A 27 -9.35 -20.43 9.09
C GLY A 27 -9.79 -19.34 10.06
N LEU A 28 -9.38 -19.50 11.31
CA LEU A 28 -9.48 -18.46 12.32
C LEU A 28 -8.10 -17.80 12.49
N GLU A 29 -7.97 -16.54 12.05
CA GLU A 29 -6.72 -15.81 12.17
C GLU A 29 -6.60 -15.17 13.57
N LEU A 30 -5.54 -15.53 14.31
CA LEU A 30 -5.28 -15.06 15.67
C LEU A 30 -4.07 -14.15 15.78
N ILE A 31 -3.42 -13.79 14.66
CA ILE A 31 -2.32 -12.84 14.64
C ILE A 31 -2.89 -11.43 14.71
N ALA A 32 -2.70 -10.74 15.83
CA ALA A 32 -3.33 -9.45 16.13
C ALA A 32 -2.95 -8.32 15.15
N SER A 33 -1.85 -8.45 14.43
CA SER A 33 -1.38 -7.46 13.42
C SER A 33 -1.92 -7.70 12.02
N GLU A 34 -2.63 -8.79 11.78
CA GLU A 34 -3.23 -9.09 10.48
C GLU A 34 -4.63 -8.47 10.35
N ASN A 35 -5.00 -8.12 9.11
CA ASN A 35 -6.30 -7.55 8.79
C ASN A 35 -6.75 -7.99 7.41
N TYR A 36 -8.04 -8.28 7.27
CA TYR A 36 -8.67 -8.55 5.97
C TYR A 36 -9.04 -7.23 5.31
N VAL A 37 -8.33 -6.89 4.24
CA VAL A 37 -8.60 -5.67 3.47
C VAL A 37 -9.85 -5.82 2.59
N SER A 38 -10.52 -4.70 2.32
CA SER A 38 -11.68 -4.71 1.43
C SER A 38 -11.27 -4.99 -0.03
N THR A 39 -12.22 -5.47 -0.83
CA THR A 39 -12.03 -5.67 -2.28
C THR A 39 -11.56 -4.38 -2.96
N ALA A 40 -12.09 -3.22 -2.56
CA ALA A 40 -11.68 -1.93 -3.10
C ALA A 40 -10.18 -1.63 -2.87
N VAL A 41 -9.64 -2.01 -1.71
CA VAL A 41 -8.20 -1.87 -1.43
C VAL A 41 -7.38 -2.78 -2.34
N LEU A 42 -7.81 -4.05 -2.51
CA LEU A 42 -7.13 -4.99 -3.42
C LEU A 42 -7.14 -4.51 -4.87
N GLU A 43 -8.28 -3.99 -5.34
CA GLU A 43 -8.40 -3.41 -6.70
C GLU A 43 -7.49 -2.20 -6.89
N ALA A 44 -7.42 -1.30 -5.91
CA ALA A 44 -6.55 -0.14 -5.98
C ALA A 44 -5.06 -0.53 -5.99
N MET A 45 -4.65 -1.47 -5.14
CA MET A 45 -3.27 -1.95 -5.08
C MET A 45 -2.84 -2.69 -6.34
N GLY A 46 -3.72 -3.47 -6.97
CA GLY A 46 -3.46 -4.20 -8.21
C GLY A 46 -3.79 -3.42 -9.49
N SER A 47 -3.97 -2.11 -9.41
CA SER A 47 -4.35 -1.27 -10.55
C SER A 47 -3.16 -0.86 -11.42
N ILE A 48 -3.47 -0.19 -12.54
CA ILE A 48 -2.47 0.38 -13.47
C ILE A 48 -1.55 1.42 -12.82
N LEU A 49 -1.87 1.92 -11.63
CA LEU A 49 -0.99 2.80 -10.85
C LEU A 49 0.37 2.16 -10.57
N THR A 50 0.42 0.83 -10.49
CA THR A 50 1.64 0.03 -10.34
C THR A 50 2.66 0.28 -11.45
N ASN A 51 2.23 0.68 -12.65
CA ASN A 51 3.10 0.92 -13.79
C ASN A 51 3.87 2.26 -13.70
N LYS A 52 3.49 3.15 -12.78
CA LYS A 52 4.03 4.51 -12.76
C LYS A 52 5.17 4.68 -11.75
N TYR A 53 6.30 5.04 -12.26
CA TYR A 53 7.42 5.51 -11.45
C TYR A 53 7.19 6.96 -11.04
N SER A 54 7.09 7.27 -9.69
CA SER A 54 6.60 8.56 -9.16
C SER A 54 7.51 9.14 -8.08
N GLU A 55 8.81 9.12 -8.32
CA GLU A 55 9.80 9.70 -7.42
C GLU A 55 9.55 11.19 -7.17
N GLY A 56 9.75 11.64 -5.94
CA GLY A 56 9.43 12.99 -5.48
C GLY A 56 8.11 13.05 -4.73
N TYR A 57 7.55 14.24 -4.59
CA TYR A 57 6.28 14.51 -3.90
C TYR A 57 5.24 15.10 -4.84
N PRO A 58 3.96 15.11 -4.50
CA PRO A 58 2.94 15.78 -5.29
C PRO A 58 3.36 17.22 -5.67
N ASP A 59 3.17 17.58 -6.93
CA ASP A 59 3.59 18.84 -7.54
C ASP A 59 5.12 19.08 -7.60
N ARG A 60 5.94 18.13 -7.14
CA ARG A 60 7.41 18.18 -7.13
C ARG A 60 8.01 16.85 -7.55
N ARG A 61 7.55 16.31 -8.67
CA ARG A 61 8.03 15.05 -9.23
C ARG A 61 9.29 15.26 -10.08
N TYR A 62 10.14 14.24 -10.09
CA TYR A 62 11.30 14.23 -10.98
C TYR A 62 10.94 13.87 -12.43
N TYR A 63 9.75 13.26 -12.64
CA TYR A 63 9.29 12.78 -13.95
C TYR A 63 7.88 13.27 -14.24
N GLY A 64 7.55 13.38 -15.54
CA GLY A 64 6.20 13.70 -16.00
C GLY A 64 5.21 12.54 -15.87
N GLY A 65 3.93 12.81 -16.16
CA GLY A 65 2.88 11.80 -16.18
C GLY A 65 2.37 11.40 -14.78
N ASN A 66 2.50 12.29 -13.79
CA ASN A 66 2.11 12.04 -12.42
C ASN A 66 0.77 12.69 -12.01
N GLU A 67 0.01 13.24 -12.94
CA GLU A 67 -1.21 13.99 -12.66
C GLU A 67 -2.19 13.21 -11.79
N TYR A 68 -2.42 11.96 -12.12
CA TYR A 68 -3.33 11.09 -11.39
C TYR A 68 -2.70 10.48 -10.12
N ILE A 69 -1.40 10.22 -10.15
CA ILE A 69 -0.66 9.78 -8.96
C ILE A 69 -0.70 10.86 -7.89
N ASP A 70 -0.52 12.12 -8.26
CA ASP A 70 -0.59 13.26 -7.35
C ASP A 70 -1.99 13.39 -6.72
N ILE A 71 -3.04 13.15 -7.49
CA ILE A 71 -4.41 13.15 -6.96
C ILE A 71 -4.57 12.07 -5.88
N ILE A 72 -4.12 10.84 -6.16
CA ILE A 72 -4.23 9.71 -5.22
C ILE A 72 -3.41 9.98 -3.96
N GLU A 73 -2.18 10.44 -4.08
CA GLU A 73 -1.32 10.73 -2.93
C GLU A 73 -1.88 11.88 -2.09
N LYS A 74 -2.35 12.96 -2.70
CA LYS A 74 -3.01 14.07 -1.99
C LYS A 74 -4.27 13.62 -1.26
N LEU A 75 -5.09 12.76 -1.87
CA LEU A 75 -6.27 12.18 -1.22
C LEU A 75 -5.87 11.34 0.00
N ALA A 76 -4.84 10.50 -0.12
CA ALA A 76 -4.35 9.69 0.99
C ALA A 76 -3.86 10.57 2.16
N ILE A 77 -3.05 11.60 1.85
CA ILE A 77 -2.58 12.59 2.85
C ILE A 77 -3.77 13.26 3.54
N GLN A 78 -4.75 13.77 2.78
CA GLN A 78 -5.89 14.48 3.35
C GLN A 78 -6.75 13.58 4.22
N ARG A 79 -7.00 12.35 3.79
CA ARG A 79 -7.77 11.37 4.55
C ARG A 79 -7.07 10.96 5.84
N ALA A 80 -5.76 10.74 5.80
CA ALA A 80 -4.97 10.45 6.99
C ALA A 80 -4.96 11.64 7.96
N LYS A 81 -4.82 12.88 7.48
CA LYS A 81 -4.97 14.09 8.33
C LYS A 81 -6.32 14.11 9.04
N ASN A 82 -7.39 13.81 8.32
CA ASN A 82 -8.74 13.84 8.91
C ASN A 82 -8.95 12.74 9.97
N ILE A 83 -8.42 11.54 9.72
CA ILE A 83 -8.58 10.39 10.63
C ILE A 83 -7.77 10.58 11.91
N PHE A 84 -6.53 11.06 11.79
CA PHE A 84 -5.61 11.18 12.92
C PHE A 84 -5.56 12.58 13.56
N GLY A 85 -6.26 13.57 13.00
CA GLY A 85 -6.19 14.96 13.45
C GLY A 85 -4.78 15.56 13.30
N ALA A 86 -4.00 15.09 12.33
CA ALA A 86 -2.61 15.49 12.15
C ALA A 86 -2.47 16.73 11.25
N GLU A 87 -1.57 17.63 11.59
CA GLU A 87 -1.25 18.80 10.76
C GLU A 87 -0.43 18.41 9.53
N HIS A 88 0.47 17.43 9.68
CA HIS A 88 1.35 16.94 8.61
C HIS A 88 1.27 15.42 8.50
N VAL A 89 1.25 14.92 7.28
CA VAL A 89 1.24 13.48 6.97
C VAL A 89 2.12 13.19 5.78
N ASN A 90 2.94 12.16 5.89
CA ASN A 90 3.66 11.55 4.77
C ASN A 90 3.15 10.11 4.61
N VAL A 91 2.64 9.79 3.41
CA VAL A 91 2.09 8.47 3.08
C VAL A 91 3.03 7.62 2.21
N GLN A 92 4.25 8.09 1.96
CA GLN A 92 5.20 7.40 1.09
C GLN A 92 5.96 6.23 1.73
N PRO A 93 6.18 6.15 3.06
CA PRO A 93 6.83 4.98 3.63
C PRO A 93 6.06 3.70 3.24
N TYR A 94 6.77 2.73 2.69
CA TYR A 94 6.17 1.50 2.14
C TYR A 94 5.88 0.43 3.21
N SER A 95 6.35 0.64 4.44
CA SER A 95 6.01 -0.20 5.59
C SER A 95 6.31 0.53 6.91
N GLY A 96 5.89 -0.08 8.03
CA GLY A 96 6.14 0.48 9.37
C GLY A 96 7.62 0.62 9.72
N SER A 97 8.48 -0.28 9.25
CA SER A 97 9.92 -0.22 9.54
C SER A 97 10.60 1.03 8.97
N PRO A 98 10.45 1.38 7.68
CA PRO A 98 10.98 2.65 7.16
C PRO A 98 10.33 3.89 7.79
N ALA A 99 9.04 3.82 8.15
CA ALA A 99 8.39 4.92 8.85
C ALA A 99 9.03 5.15 10.23
N ASN A 100 9.27 4.09 10.99
CA ASN A 100 9.95 4.16 12.28
C ASN A 100 11.39 4.68 12.13
N GLN A 101 12.14 4.19 11.13
CA GLN A 101 13.49 4.69 10.85
C GLN A 101 13.49 6.18 10.54
N ALA A 102 12.53 6.67 9.77
CA ALA A 102 12.41 8.10 9.47
C ALA A 102 12.21 8.91 10.75
N VAL A 103 11.36 8.43 11.68
CA VAL A 103 11.16 9.08 12.98
C VAL A 103 12.44 9.07 13.81
N TYR A 104 13.13 7.93 13.91
CA TYR A 104 14.39 7.85 14.66
C TYR A 104 15.44 8.82 14.10
N MET A 105 15.60 8.86 12.78
CA MET A 105 16.54 9.77 12.14
C MET A 105 16.18 11.25 12.33
N ALA A 106 14.90 11.56 12.52
CA ALA A 106 14.45 12.94 12.73
C ALA A 106 14.64 13.43 14.16
N VAL A 107 14.60 12.55 15.16
CA VAL A 107 14.52 12.95 16.58
C VAL A 107 15.66 12.42 17.46
N LEU A 108 16.47 11.47 16.97
CA LEU A 108 17.55 10.86 17.74
C LEU A 108 18.92 11.19 17.13
N ASN A 109 19.94 11.25 18.00
CA ASN A 109 21.33 11.31 17.62
C ASN A 109 22.01 9.94 17.87
N PRO A 110 23.18 9.66 17.25
CA PRO A 110 23.94 8.46 17.54
C PRO A 110 24.26 8.36 19.04
N GLY A 111 23.79 7.28 19.68
CA GLY A 111 24.00 7.02 21.10
C GLY A 111 22.80 7.25 22.02
N ASP A 112 21.69 7.80 21.47
CA ASP A 112 20.42 7.99 22.23
C ASP A 112 19.69 6.66 22.45
#